data_df33d762ee1aee4db1852fa0113c7440
#
_entry.id   df33d762ee1aee4db1852fa0113c7440
#
_cell.length_a   1.000
_cell.length_b   1.000
_cell.length_c   1.000
_cell.angle_alpha   90.00
_cell.angle_beta   90.00
_cell.angle_gamma   90.00
#
_symmetry.space_group_name_H-M   'P 1'
#
loop_
_entity.id
_entity.type
_entity.pdbx_description
1 polymer ?
#
loop_
_entity_poly.entity_id
_entity_poly.type
_entity_poly.pdbx_seq_one_letter_code
_entity_poly.pdbx_strand_id
1 'polypeptide(L)'
;IKERYNYPIITRELDYEKHGVEDARITKIDDTYYIVYTAYDGINTLGALATSKDLVNFEKHGIITPQLNYNEYEKLVKCCDKKGLNPKYHHYFRLFAEIGLVDEKHRLLRDKDVVLFPRKINGKFAMLHRIWPGIQIVYFDDWKDLTKSLWEDYKNLTDYIVLDPKGIFEV
;
A
#
# COMPACT_ATOMS: atom_id res chain seq x y z
N ILE A 1 1.52 21.87 -21.39
CA ILE A 1 2.49 21.91 -20.26
C ILE A 1 3.03 23.34 -20.24
N LYS A 2 2.79 24.07 -19.15
CA LYS A 2 3.29 25.44 -19.00
C LYS A 2 4.77 25.46 -18.58
N GLU A 3 5.18 24.46 -17.78
CA GLU A 3 6.53 24.32 -17.26
C GLU A 3 6.87 22.86 -17.10
N ARG A 4 8.13 22.50 -17.31
CA ARG A 4 8.69 21.18 -17.10
C ARG A 4 10.07 21.34 -16.48
N TYR A 5 10.23 20.80 -15.28
CA TYR A 5 11.54 20.77 -14.61
C TYR A 5 12.46 19.74 -15.27
N ASN A 6 13.75 20.03 -15.29
CA ASN A 6 14.78 19.13 -15.81
C ASN A 6 15.25 18.09 -14.78
N TYR A 7 14.66 18.10 -13.60
CA TYR A 7 14.96 17.20 -12.49
C TYR A 7 13.67 16.74 -11.80
N PRO A 8 13.69 15.56 -11.14
CA PRO A 8 12.54 15.10 -10.36
C PRO A 8 12.29 16.02 -9.16
N ILE A 9 11.01 16.32 -8.89
CA ILE A 9 10.62 17.17 -7.73
C ILE A 9 10.54 16.37 -6.44
N ILE A 10 10.25 15.06 -6.52
CA ILE A 10 10.34 14.14 -5.39
C ILE A 10 11.52 13.21 -5.66
N THR A 11 12.53 13.29 -4.83
CA THR A 11 13.78 12.55 -4.96
C THR A 11 13.91 11.49 -3.87
N ARG A 12 14.84 10.57 -4.05
CA ARG A 12 15.19 9.55 -3.05
C ARG A 12 15.97 10.21 -1.92
N GLU A 13 15.43 10.23 -0.72
CA GLU A 13 16.02 10.88 0.45
C GLU A 13 16.07 9.97 1.68
N LEU A 14 15.22 8.94 1.69
CA LEU A 14 15.01 8.09 2.86
C LEU A 14 15.39 6.64 2.53
N ASP A 15 15.75 5.86 3.55
CA ASP A 15 16.25 4.49 3.38
C ASP A 15 15.27 3.60 2.61
N TYR A 16 13.96 3.78 2.84
CA TYR A 16 12.93 3.00 2.15
C TYR A 16 12.71 3.41 0.68
N GLU A 17 13.41 4.47 0.20
CA GLU A 17 13.38 4.96 -1.19
C GLU A 17 14.73 4.74 -1.91
N LYS A 18 15.66 4.07 -1.29
CA LYS A 18 17.07 3.99 -1.68
C LYS A 18 17.28 3.62 -3.16
N HIS A 19 16.37 2.84 -3.73
CA HIS A 19 16.41 2.41 -5.12
C HIS A 19 15.37 3.08 -6.01
N GLY A 20 14.24 3.56 -5.48
CA GLY A 20 13.22 4.18 -6.32
C GLY A 20 12.13 4.95 -5.58
N VAL A 21 11.64 5.99 -6.25
CA VAL A 21 10.36 6.67 -6.01
C VAL A 21 9.58 6.55 -7.30
N GLU A 22 8.52 5.74 -7.31
CA GLU A 22 7.87 5.26 -8.52
C GLU A 22 6.35 5.43 -8.45
N ASP A 23 5.68 5.39 -9.61
CA ASP A 23 4.23 5.26 -9.75
C ASP A 23 3.41 6.29 -8.95
N ALA A 24 3.87 7.54 -8.88
CA ALA A 24 3.22 8.59 -8.09
C ALA A 24 1.80 8.90 -8.61
N ARG A 25 0.84 8.98 -7.67
CA ARG A 25 -0.54 9.39 -7.91
C ARG A 25 -0.88 10.59 -7.05
N ILE A 26 -1.39 11.64 -7.68
CA ILE A 26 -1.70 12.91 -7.03
C ILE A 26 -3.21 13.03 -6.85
N THR A 27 -3.64 13.28 -5.62
CA THR A 27 -5.03 13.55 -5.28
C THR A 27 -5.12 14.86 -4.52
N LYS A 28 -5.96 15.78 -4.96
CA LYS A 28 -6.24 17.01 -4.22
C LYS A 28 -7.48 16.82 -3.35
N ILE A 29 -7.33 17.06 -2.05
CA ILE A 29 -8.43 17.10 -1.08
C ILE A 29 -8.31 18.43 -0.34
N ASP A 30 -9.36 19.24 -0.39
CA ASP A 30 -9.34 20.62 0.08
C ASP A 30 -8.15 21.39 -0.52
N ASP A 31 -7.34 22.04 0.29
CA ASP A 31 -6.18 22.83 -0.14
C ASP A 31 -4.85 22.06 -0.10
N THR A 32 -4.92 20.73 -0.01
CA THR A 32 -3.72 19.89 0.08
C THR A 32 -3.67 18.89 -1.07
N TYR A 33 -2.51 18.78 -1.69
CA TYR A 33 -2.17 17.70 -2.62
C TYR A 33 -1.54 16.56 -1.83
N TYR A 34 -2.11 15.39 -1.96
CA TYR A 34 -1.62 14.13 -1.42
C TYR A 34 -0.99 13.34 -2.56
N ILE A 35 0.26 13.01 -2.42
CA ILE A 35 1.02 12.26 -3.41
C ILE A 35 1.33 10.90 -2.79
N VAL A 36 0.63 9.87 -3.25
CA VAL A 36 0.94 8.49 -2.88
C VAL A 36 1.85 7.92 -3.97
N TYR A 37 2.90 7.24 -3.54
CA TYR A 37 3.91 6.70 -4.46
C TYR A 37 4.43 5.36 -3.96
N THR A 38 5.05 4.62 -4.84
CA THR A 38 5.78 3.39 -4.49
C THR A 38 7.20 3.75 -4.06
N ALA A 39 7.54 3.42 -2.84
CA ALA A 39 8.88 3.49 -2.31
C ALA A 39 9.56 2.13 -2.47
N TYR A 40 10.77 2.12 -3.05
CA TYR A 40 11.55 0.91 -3.31
C TYR A 40 12.94 1.03 -2.69
N ASP A 41 13.27 0.13 -1.75
CA ASP A 41 14.56 0.11 -1.06
C ASP A 41 15.59 -0.85 -1.69
N GLY A 42 15.21 -1.55 -2.77
CA GLY A 42 15.98 -2.61 -3.43
C GLY A 42 15.50 -4.02 -3.09
N ILE A 43 14.67 -4.16 -2.06
CA ILE A 43 14.08 -5.43 -1.60
C ILE A 43 12.55 -5.29 -1.52
N ASN A 44 12.08 -4.25 -0.84
CA ASN A 44 10.67 -4.03 -0.51
C ASN A 44 10.07 -2.93 -1.39
N THR A 45 8.83 -3.13 -1.80
CA THR A 45 8.00 -2.17 -2.54
C THR A 45 6.75 -1.87 -1.75
N LEU A 46 6.66 -0.65 -1.18
CA LEU A 46 5.60 -0.25 -0.27
C LEU A 46 5.03 1.11 -0.68
N GLY A 47 3.77 1.33 -0.36
CA GLY A 47 3.12 2.62 -0.56
C GLY A 47 3.58 3.65 0.46
N ALA A 48 3.98 4.83 -0.02
CA ALA A 48 4.40 5.96 0.80
C ALA A 48 3.59 7.21 0.47
N LEU A 49 3.61 8.19 1.37
CA LEU A 49 2.87 9.44 1.24
C LEU A 49 3.80 10.65 1.34
N ALA A 50 3.57 11.62 0.47
CA ALA A 50 4.00 13.00 0.64
C ALA A 50 2.81 13.95 0.49
N THR A 51 2.90 15.14 1.06
CA THR A 51 1.93 16.21 0.87
C THR A 51 2.56 17.48 0.35
N SER A 52 1.76 18.30 -0.32
CA SER A 52 2.17 19.59 -0.83
C SER A 52 0.99 20.57 -0.87
N LYS A 53 1.28 21.87 -0.77
CA LYS A 53 0.31 22.95 -1.00
C LYS A 53 0.43 23.56 -2.40
N ASP A 54 1.55 23.38 -3.05
CA ASP A 54 1.93 24.11 -4.27
C ASP A 54 2.46 23.20 -5.41
N LEU A 55 2.62 21.88 -5.15
CA LEU A 55 3.24 20.91 -6.05
C LEU A 55 4.72 21.19 -6.37
N VAL A 56 5.37 21.98 -5.55
CA VAL A 56 6.80 22.31 -5.65
C VAL A 56 7.53 21.87 -4.39
N ASN A 57 6.95 22.20 -3.23
CA ASN A 57 7.49 21.84 -1.92
C ASN A 57 6.72 20.66 -1.37
N PHE A 58 7.42 19.57 -1.03
CA PHE A 58 6.82 18.32 -0.56
C PHE A 58 7.30 17.98 0.84
N GLU A 59 6.37 17.57 1.69
CA GLU A 59 6.63 16.98 2.99
C GLU A 59 6.36 15.48 2.91
N LYS A 60 7.37 14.66 3.19
CA LYS A 60 7.26 13.19 3.21
C LYS A 60 6.79 12.70 4.57
N HIS A 61 5.84 11.79 4.57
CA HIS A 61 5.21 11.26 5.78
C HIS A 61 5.55 9.79 6.07
N GLY A 62 6.25 9.13 5.16
CA GLY A 62 6.68 7.75 5.33
C GLY A 62 5.77 6.71 4.68
N ILE A 63 5.98 5.47 5.06
CA ILE A 63 5.21 4.33 4.57
C ILE A 63 3.82 4.34 5.19
N ILE A 64 2.80 4.18 4.35
CA ILE A 64 1.37 4.21 4.74
C ILE A 64 0.67 2.88 4.51
N THR A 65 1.35 1.89 3.97
CA THR A 65 0.82 0.53 3.77
C THR A 65 1.30 -0.42 4.87
N PRO A 66 0.63 -1.58 5.05
CA PRO A 66 1.06 -2.58 6.01
C PRO A 66 2.49 -3.05 5.73
N GLN A 67 3.30 -3.14 6.77
CA GLN A 67 4.64 -3.68 6.70
C GLN A 67 4.66 -5.11 7.22
N LEU A 68 3.92 -5.99 6.54
CA LEU A 68 3.78 -7.41 6.90
C LEU A 68 4.87 -8.23 6.24
N ASN A 69 5.50 -9.11 6.99
CA ASN A 69 6.31 -10.17 6.40
C ASN A 69 5.43 -11.35 5.94
N TYR A 70 6.01 -12.28 5.21
CA TYR A 70 5.25 -13.41 4.64
C TYR A 70 4.68 -14.36 5.70
N ASN A 71 5.30 -14.49 6.88
CA ASN A 71 4.76 -15.29 7.99
C ASN A 71 3.55 -14.61 8.65
N GLU A 72 3.55 -13.29 8.73
CA GLU A 72 2.40 -12.50 9.19
C GLU A 72 1.25 -12.58 8.19
N TYR A 73 1.55 -12.55 6.89
CA TYR A 73 0.57 -12.78 5.83
C TYR A 73 -0.06 -14.18 5.92
N GLU A 74 0.74 -15.23 6.15
CA GLU A 74 0.22 -16.58 6.36
C GLU A 74 -0.79 -16.65 7.51
N LYS A 75 -0.45 -16.03 8.64
CA LYS A 75 -1.34 -15.95 9.81
C LYS A 75 -2.63 -15.21 9.48
N LEU A 76 -2.52 -14.09 8.75
CA LEU A 76 -3.67 -13.31 8.30
C LEU A 76 -4.59 -14.16 7.42
N VAL A 77 -4.06 -14.85 6.42
CA VAL A 77 -4.81 -15.73 5.51
C VAL A 77 -5.51 -16.85 6.29
N LYS A 78 -4.80 -17.55 7.18
CA LYS A 78 -5.38 -18.61 8.02
C LYS A 78 -6.48 -18.11 8.96
N CYS A 79 -6.35 -16.90 9.48
CA CYS A 79 -7.36 -16.30 10.35
C CYS A 79 -8.65 -15.98 9.57
N CYS A 80 -8.53 -15.59 8.32
CA CYS A 80 -9.65 -15.20 7.46
C CYS A 80 -10.34 -16.38 6.76
N ASP A 81 -9.77 -17.57 6.80
CA ASP A 81 -10.24 -18.76 6.08
C ASP A 81 -11.69 -19.14 6.45
N LYS A 82 -12.01 -19.07 7.74
CA LYS A 82 -13.36 -19.36 8.26
C LYS A 82 -14.43 -18.36 7.81
N LYS A 83 -14.03 -17.25 7.19
CA LYS A 83 -14.89 -16.17 6.74
C LYS A 83 -15.07 -16.15 5.21
N GLY A 84 -14.66 -17.22 4.51
CA GLY A 84 -14.83 -17.36 3.09
C GLY A 84 -13.83 -16.56 2.26
N LEU A 85 -12.59 -16.46 2.73
CA LEU A 85 -11.50 -15.87 1.95
C LEU A 85 -11.32 -16.59 0.63
N ASN A 86 -11.09 -15.83 -0.45
CA ASN A 86 -10.85 -16.39 -1.77
C ASN A 86 -9.65 -17.36 -1.75
N PRO A 87 -9.78 -18.60 -2.26
CA PRO A 87 -8.70 -19.60 -2.25
C PRO A 87 -7.40 -19.16 -2.93
N LYS A 88 -7.45 -18.13 -3.77
CA LYS A 88 -6.26 -17.57 -4.41
C LYS A 88 -5.27 -16.97 -3.41
N TYR A 89 -5.72 -16.48 -2.25
CA TYR A 89 -4.80 -16.01 -1.20
C TYR A 89 -3.88 -17.13 -0.71
N HIS A 90 -4.41 -18.35 -0.55
CA HIS A 90 -3.59 -19.53 -0.22
C HIS A 90 -2.68 -19.96 -1.37
N HIS A 91 -3.16 -19.84 -2.60
CA HIS A 91 -2.35 -20.16 -3.77
C HIS A 91 -1.14 -19.22 -3.87
N TYR A 92 -1.33 -17.91 -3.70
CA TYR A 92 -0.24 -16.94 -3.72
C TYR A 92 0.73 -17.13 -2.56
N PHE A 93 0.25 -17.45 -1.37
CA PHE A 93 1.13 -17.76 -0.26
C PHE A 93 2.04 -18.96 -0.59
N ARG A 94 1.49 -20.04 -1.16
CA ARG A 94 2.29 -21.19 -1.59
C ARG A 94 3.32 -20.82 -2.65
N LEU A 95 2.92 -20.04 -3.64
CA LEU A 95 3.84 -19.55 -4.66
C LEU A 95 5.00 -18.75 -4.05
N PHE A 96 4.72 -17.87 -3.09
CA PHE A 96 5.74 -17.11 -2.38
C PHE A 96 6.70 -18.00 -1.59
N ALA A 97 6.20 -19.07 -0.97
CA ALA A 97 7.02 -20.06 -0.29
C ALA A 97 7.90 -20.83 -1.27
N GLU A 98 7.35 -21.29 -2.40
CA GLU A 98 8.08 -22.03 -3.44
C GLU A 98 9.25 -21.23 -4.04
N ILE A 99 9.11 -19.92 -4.18
CA ILE A 99 10.19 -19.04 -4.68
C ILE A 99 11.09 -18.49 -3.56
N GLY A 100 10.98 -19.01 -2.34
CA GLY A 100 11.88 -18.72 -1.21
C GLY A 100 11.66 -17.38 -0.50
N LEU A 101 10.60 -16.63 -0.83
CA LEU A 101 10.35 -15.31 -0.21
C LEU A 101 9.97 -15.39 1.27
N VAL A 102 9.44 -16.53 1.72
CA VAL A 102 8.99 -16.73 3.12
C VAL A 102 10.16 -16.81 4.09
N ASP A 103 11.31 -17.30 3.62
CA ASP A 103 12.51 -17.51 4.46
C ASP A 103 13.32 -16.22 4.68
N GLU A 104 13.04 -15.18 3.91
CA GLU A 104 13.73 -13.90 4.02
C GLU A 104 13.10 -13.02 5.12
N LYS A 105 13.66 -13.01 6.32
CA LYS A 105 13.15 -12.30 7.50
C LYS A 105 12.92 -10.79 7.30
N HIS A 106 13.66 -10.16 6.39
CA HIS A 106 13.59 -8.73 6.12
C HIS A 106 12.73 -8.38 4.91
N ARG A 107 12.18 -9.38 4.22
CA ARG A 107 11.33 -9.17 3.07
C ARG A 107 9.89 -8.98 3.53
N LEU A 108 9.34 -7.84 3.15
CA LEU A 108 7.94 -7.50 3.41
C LEU A 108 7.08 -7.88 2.22
N LEU A 109 5.81 -8.12 2.50
CA LEU A 109 4.80 -8.30 1.47
C LEU A 109 4.72 -7.04 0.61
N ARG A 110 4.69 -7.21 -0.69
CA ARG A 110 4.54 -6.08 -1.62
C ARG A 110 3.15 -5.47 -1.46
N ASP A 111 3.12 -4.17 -1.23
CA ASP A 111 1.89 -3.39 -1.17
C ASP A 111 2.12 -2.03 -1.84
N LYS A 112 1.89 -1.98 -3.12
CA LYS A 112 2.09 -0.81 -3.97
C LYS A 112 0.79 -0.45 -4.71
N ASP A 113 0.86 0.55 -5.59
CA ASP A 113 -0.29 1.02 -6.37
C ASP A 113 -1.40 1.64 -5.51
N VAL A 114 -1.02 2.28 -4.41
CA VAL A 114 -1.94 2.96 -3.51
C VAL A 114 -2.71 4.08 -4.23
N VAL A 115 -4.00 4.17 -3.96
CA VAL A 115 -4.87 5.23 -4.51
C VAL A 115 -5.67 5.88 -3.38
N LEU A 116 -5.57 7.20 -3.26
CA LEU A 116 -6.43 7.98 -2.37
C LEU A 116 -7.69 8.43 -3.12
N PHE A 117 -8.86 8.29 -2.48
CA PHE A 117 -10.09 8.87 -3.04
C PHE A 117 -10.01 10.40 -3.04
N PRO A 118 -10.55 11.08 -4.09
CA PRO A 118 -10.43 12.53 -4.24
C PRO A 118 -11.36 13.33 -3.29
N ARG A 119 -11.99 12.66 -2.36
CA ARG A 119 -12.87 13.24 -1.32
C ARG A 119 -12.96 12.32 -0.12
N LYS A 120 -13.27 12.88 1.02
CA LYS A 120 -13.64 12.09 2.20
C LYS A 120 -14.97 11.35 1.96
N ILE A 121 -15.03 10.12 2.42
CA ILE A 121 -16.22 9.27 2.39
C ILE A 121 -16.73 9.16 3.83
N ASN A 122 -17.94 9.61 4.09
CA ASN A 122 -18.53 9.68 5.45
C ASN A 122 -17.59 10.39 6.47
N GLY A 123 -16.95 11.47 6.02
CA GLY A 123 -16.04 12.27 6.84
C GLY A 123 -14.62 11.73 6.98
N LYS A 124 -14.34 10.52 6.52
CA LYS A 124 -13.02 9.86 6.61
C LYS A 124 -12.27 9.88 5.28
N PHE A 125 -10.96 9.90 5.35
CA PHE A 125 -10.13 9.53 4.21
C PHE A 125 -10.39 8.08 3.83
N ALA A 126 -10.28 7.76 2.55
CA ALA A 126 -10.38 6.41 2.03
C ALA A 126 -9.23 6.14 1.09
N MET A 127 -8.60 4.99 1.24
CA MET A 127 -7.44 4.57 0.46
C MET A 127 -7.63 3.15 -0.03
N LEU A 128 -7.32 2.91 -1.30
CA LEU A 128 -7.16 1.58 -1.85
C LEU A 128 -5.69 1.18 -1.78
N HIS A 129 -5.44 -0.05 -1.40
CA HIS A 129 -4.13 -0.67 -1.44
C HIS A 129 -4.24 -2.14 -1.85
N ARG A 130 -3.11 -2.84 -2.05
CA ARG A 130 -3.15 -4.16 -2.66
C ARG A 130 -2.33 -5.20 -1.92
N ILE A 131 -2.99 -5.93 -1.02
CA ILE A 131 -2.50 -7.23 -0.55
C ILE A 131 -3.02 -8.29 -1.53
N TRP A 132 -2.10 -8.83 -2.31
CA TRP A 132 -2.43 -9.81 -3.35
C TRP A 132 -3.23 -11.01 -2.84
N PRO A 133 -4.19 -11.51 -3.65
CA PRO A 133 -4.53 -11.11 -5.03
C PRO A 133 -5.62 -10.04 -5.15
N GLY A 134 -6.23 -9.58 -4.07
CA GLY A 134 -7.34 -8.64 -4.09
C GLY A 134 -6.91 -7.18 -3.92
N ILE A 135 -7.89 -6.27 -3.99
CA ILE A 135 -7.75 -4.87 -3.63
C ILE A 135 -8.55 -4.62 -2.37
N GLN A 136 -7.94 -3.95 -1.41
CA GLN A 136 -8.52 -3.62 -0.12
C GLN A 136 -8.78 -2.12 -0.02
N ILE A 137 -9.77 -1.75 0.80
CA ILE A 137 -10.05 -0.37 1.17
C ILE A 137 -9.80 -0.18 2.66
N VAL A 138 -9.23 0.95 3.04
CA VAL A 138 -9.10 1.36 4.44
C VAL A 138 -9.63 2.78 4.61
N TYR A 139 -10.30 3.02 5.74
CA TYR A 139 -10.81 4.33 6.15
C TYR A 139 -10.06 4.80 7.38
N PHE A 140 -9.69 6.09 7.41
CA PHE A 140 -8.95 6.68 8.51
C PHE A 140 -9.28 8.17 8.67
N ASP A 141 -9.06 8.73 9.84
CA ASP A 141 -9.37 10.12 10.15
C ASP A 141 -8.18 11.05 9.83
N ASP A 142 -6.98 10.58 10.12
CA ASP A 142 -5.71 11.26 9.79
C ASP A 142 -4.73 10.25 9.22
N TRP A 143 -3.87 10.65 8.27
CA TRP A 143 -2.84 9.78 7.70
C TRP A 143 -1.86 9.24 8.76
N LYS A 144 -1.71 9.93 9.91
CA LYS A 144 -0.93 9.47 11.06
C LYS A 144 -1.52 8.22 11.71
N ASP A 145 -2.80 7.92 11.48
CA ASP A 145 -3.44 6.70 11.97
C ASP A 145 -2.96 5.46 11.22
N LEU A 146 -2.38 5.63 10.02
CA LEU A 146 -1.80 4.55 9.21
C LEU A 146 -0.47 4.04 9.80
N THR A 147 -0.47 3.83 11.10
CA THR A 147 0.64 3.28 11.87
C THR A 147 0.51 1.77 12.02
N LYS A 148 1.51 1.16 12.59
CA LYS A 148 1.50 -0.29 12.86
C LYS A 148 0.23 -0.75 13.62
N SER A 149 -0.31 0.06 14.54
CA SER A 149 -1.50 -0.28 15.31
C SER A 149 -2.74 -0.47 14.46
N LEU A 150 -2.99 0.40 13.45
CA LEU A 150 -4.09 0.19 12.51
C LEU A 150 -3.95 -1.14 11.77
N TRP A 151 -2.74 -1.46 11.34
CA TRP A 151 -2.46 -2.67 10.60
C TRP A 151 -2.44 -3.93 11.48
N GLU A 152 -2.19 -3.82 12.78
CA GLU A 152 -2.36 -4.91 13.74
C GLU A 152 -3.84 -5.29 13.93
N ASP A 153 -4.75 -4.32 13.85
CA ASP A 153 -6.19 -4.55 13.87
C ASP A 153 -6.74 -5.09 12.54
N TYR A 154 -5.93 -5.07 11.49
CA TYR A 154 -6.24 -5.59 10.16
C TYR A 154 -6.31 -7.13 10.09
N LYS A 155 -6.62 -7.76 11.22
CA LYS A 155 -6.69 -9.24 11.39
C LYS A 155 -7.81 -9.89 10.58
N ASN A 156 -8.66 -9.08 9.96
CA ASN A 156 -9.81 -9.55 9.21
C ASN A 156 -9.81 -9.00 7.79
N LEU A 157 -8.86 -9.50 6.99
CA LEU A 157 -8.67 -9.08 5.60
C LEU A 157 -9.97 -9.08 4.79
N THR A 158 -10.86 -10.06 5.03
CA THR A 158 -12.13 -10.19 4.29
C THR A 158 -13.05 -8.98 4.44
N ASP A 159 -12.99 -8.26 5.54
CA ASP A 159 -13.85 -7.08 5.79
C ASP A 159 -13.40 -5.86 4.96
N TYR A 160 -12.20 -5.90 4.43
CA TYR A 160 -11.60 -4.79 3.68
C TYR A 160 -11.49 -5.04 2.18
N ILE A 161 -11.73 -6.27 1.71
CA ILE A 161 -11.65 -6.61 0.28
C ILE A 161 -12.81 -5.96 -0.46
N VAL A 162 -12.50 -5.10 -1.43
CA VAL A 162 -13.48 -4.47 -2.31
C VAL A 162 -13.46 -5.03 -3.72
N LEU A 163 -12.36 -5.66 -4.11
CA LEU A 163 -12.23 -6.34 -5.38
C LEU A 163 -11.45 -7.65 -5.20
N ASP A 164 -12.11 -8.74 -5.52
CA ASP A 164 -11.56 -10.09 -5.53
C ASP A 164 -11.43 -10.60 -6.96
N PRO A 165 -10.33 -11.28 -7.30
CA PRO A 165 -10.19 -11.89 -8.62
C PRO A 165 -11.20 -13.03 -8.79
N LYS A 166 -12.00 -12.98 -9.85
CA LYS A 166 -13.01 -13.98 -10.17
C LYS A 166 -12.50 -15.05 -11.13
N GLY A 167 -11.68 -14.67 -12.09
CA GLY A 167 -11.13 -15.56 -13.11
C GLY A 167 -9.78 -16.19 -12.72
N ILE A 168 -9.40 -17.27 -13.40
CA ILE A 168 -8.11 -17.95 -13.19
C ILE A 168 -6.93 -17.02 -13.54
N PHE A 169 -7.13 -16.15 -14.53
CA PHE A 169 -6.09 -15.25 -15.05
C PHE A 169 -6.11 -13.84 -14.45
N GLU A 170 -7.09 -13.55 -13.57
CA GLU A 170 -7.14 -12.27 -12.86
C GLU A 170 -6.16 -12.29 -11.68
N VAL A 171 -5.32 -11.29 -11.60
CA VAL A 171 -4.32 -11.05 -10.57
C VAL A 171 -4.45 -9.66 -9.99
#